data_ee5c690a15a97394d26c99d0e9309c8a
#
_entry.id   ee5c690a15a97394d26c99d0e9309c8a
#
_cell.length_a   1.000
_cell.length_b   1.000
_cell.length_c   1.000
_cell.angle_alpha   90.00
_cell.angle_beta   90.00
_cell.angle_gamma   90.00
#
_symmetry.space_group_name_H-M   'P 1'
#
loop_
_entity.id
_entity.type
_entity.pdbx_description
1 polymer ?
#
loop_
_entity_poly.entity_id
_entity_poly.type
_entity_poly.pdbx_seq_one_letter_code
_entity_poly.pdbx_strand_id
1 'polypeptide(L)'
;MKSTMKKIVGIASTVLLGGMLAACGNGSDSGGASSGDKGFVGIAMPTKSAERWIADGNNMVDELEKLGYKTDLQYGEDKVENQVAQIENMITKGVDTLVIASIDGSALTDVLEKAHNEDIKVIAYDRLLMNSEYVDYYATFDNFGVGVLQASYIEDKLGLKDGKGPFNIELFGGSPDDNNALINYNGVMSVFQQ
;
A
#
# COMPACT_ATOMS: atom_id res chain seq x y z
N MET A 1 -20.54 4.86 71.40
CA MET A 1 -20.47 3.51 72.08
C MET A 1 -19.45 2.70 71.35
N LYS A 2 -18.31 2.64 71.97
CA LYS A 2 -17.59 1.44 72.49
C LYS A 2 -17.25 0.47 71.34
N SER A 3 -15.97 0.42 71.00
CA SER A 3 -14.91 -0.43 71.54
C SER A 3 -14.86 -1.77 70.75
N THR A 4 -13.80 -2.31 70.27
CA THR A 4 -12.51 -2.54 70.91
C THR A 4 -11.49 -2.99 69.88
N MET A 5 -10.32 -2.51 70.00
CA MET A 5 -9.02 -2.93 69.54
C MET A 5 -8.68 -4.37 69.99
N LYS A 6 -8.04 -5.19 69.15
CA LYS A 6 -6.99 -6.11 69.64
C LYS A 6 -5.91 -6.35 68.63
N LYS A 7 -4.72 -5.93 69.00
CA LYS A 7 -3.39 -6.32 68.46
C LYS A 7 -3.06 -7.73 68.90
N ILE A 8 -2.17 -8.37 68.12
CA ILE A 8 -1.09 -9.28 68.56
C ILE A 8 -0.38 -9.66 67.27
N VAL A 9 0.83 -9.19 66.93
CA VAL A 9 2.19 -9.41 67.45
C VAL A 9 2.70 -10.84 67.27
N GLY A 10 3.78 -10.95 66.55
CA GLY A 10 4.83 -11.92 66.70
C GLY A 10 4.93 -12.89 65.51
N ILE A 11 6.02 -13.24 64.95
CA ILE A 11 7.45 -13.27 65.28
C ILE A 11 8.19 -13.66 64.01
N ALA A 12 9.33 -13.11 63.85
CA ALA A 12 10.37 -13.40 62.87
C ALA A 12 10.98 -14.79 63.02
N SER A 13 11.51 -15.33 61.94
CA SER A 13 12.72 -16.17 61.88
C SER A 13 13.06 -16.43 60.41
N THR A 14 14.00 -15.82 59.95
CA THR A 14 15.43 -16.03 59.65
C THR A 14 15.86 -17.44 59.22
N VAL A 15 16.77 -17.42 58.16
CA VAL A 15 17.87 -18.33 57.92
C VAL A 15 17.55 -19.47 56.95
N LEU A 16 18.28 -19.76 55.92
CA LEU A 16 19.65 -19.68 55.43
C LEU A 16 19.68 -20.17 53.98
N LEU A 17 20.45 -19.48 53.15
CA LEU A 17 21.63 -19.99 52.40
C LEU A 17 21.65 -21.44 51.93
N GLY A 18 21.94 -21.56 50.68
CA GLY A 18 22.51 -22.71 49.99
C GLY A 18 21.99 -22.70 48.55
N GLY A 19 22.68 -22.36 47.60
CA GLY A 19 24.04 -22.58 47.15
C GLY A 19 24.08 -23.58 46.02
N MET A 20 24.74 -23.13 44.94
CA MET A 20 25.34 -23.94 43.88
C MET A 20 24.39 -24.41 42.74
N LEU A 21 24.59 -23.83 41.56
CA LEU A 21 25.57 -24.21 40.53
C LEU A 21 25.29 -25.55 39.88
N ALA A 22 25.26 -25.48 38.68
CA ALA A 22 25.63 -26.37 37.60
C ALA A 22 24.42 -26.77 36.77
N ALA A 23 24.45 -26.80 35.56
CA ALA A 23 25.43 -26.89 34.55
C ALA A 23 24.73 -26.93 33.21
N CYS A 24 25.33 -26.34 32.26
CA CYS A 24 25.33 -26.74 30.88
C CYS A 24 24.52 -28.00 30.54
N GLY A 25 23.53 -27.79 29.69
CA GLY A 25 22.80 -28.86 29.03
C GLY A 25 22.36 -28.37 27.68
N ASN A 26 23.27 -28.45 26.78
CA ASN A 26 23.13 -28.73 25.35
C ASN A 26 21.97 -28.09 24.59
N GLY A 27 22.36 -27.24 23.66
CA GLY A 27 21.54 -26.63 22.69
C GLY A 27 20.63 -27.58 21.94
N SER A 28 19.44 -27.14 21.86
CA SER A 28 18.61 -27.40 20.69
C SER A 28 18.24 -26.01 20.20
N ASP A 29 18.99 -25.60 19.24
CA ASP A 29 18.72 -24.46 18.41
C ASP A 29 17.43 -24.73 17.65
N SER A 30 16.31 -24.57 18.35
CA SER A 30 15.04 -24.35 17.69
C SER A 30 15.03 -22.88 17.35
N GLY A 31 15.59 -22.56 16.20
CA GLY A 31 15.37 -21.31 15.54
C GLY A 31 13.88 -21.12 15.28
N GLY A 32 13.12 -20.84 16.31
CA GLY A 32 11.84 -20.19 16.23
C GLY A 32 12.12 -18.81 15.67
N ALA A 33 11.92 -18.62 14.38
CA ALA A 33 11.80 -17.30 13.83
C ALA A 33 10.72 -16.60 14.67
N SER A 34 11.16 -15.69 15.53
CA SER A 34 10.28 -14.70 16.12
C SER A 34 9.64 -14.00 14.93
N SER A 35 8.38 -14.29 14.66
CA SER A 35 7.55 -13.47 13.77
C SER A 35 7.27 -12.17 14.50
N GLY A 36 8.32 -11.38 14.70
CA GLY A 36 8.20 -10.00 15.14
C GLY A 36 7.32 -9.28 14.12
N ASP A 37 6.38 -8.52 14.61
CA ASP A 37 5.57 -7.59 13.85
C ASP A 37 6.51 -6.72 13.00
N LYS A 38 6.54 -6.95 11.67
CA LYS A 38 7.46 -6.27 10.75
C LYS A 38 6.97 -4.89 10.38
N GLY A 39 5.77 -4.56 10.80
CA GLY A 39 5.13 -3.28 10.53
C GLY A 39 3.70 -3.45 10.03
N PHE A 40 3.04 -2.32 9.85
CA PHE A 40 1.63 -2.23 9.46
C PHE A 40 1.50 -1.47 8.14
N VAL A 41 0.91 -2.10 7.13
CA VAL A 41 0.74 -1.54 5.80
C VAL A 41 -0.73 -1.23 5.52
N GLY A 42 -1.02 0.04 5.24
CA GLY A 42 -2.31 0.48 4.74
C GLY A 42 -2.35 0.39 3.21
N ILE A 43 -3.42 -0.17 2.66
CA ILE A 43 -3.60 -0.36 1.22
C ILE A 43 -4.92 0.30 0.80
N ALA A 44 -4.83 1.38 0.03
CA ALA A 44 -5.97 2.14 -0.45
C ALA A 44 -6.18 1.92 -1.95
N MET A 45 -7.20 1.13 -2.29
CA MET A 45 -7.58 0.82 -3.67
C MET A 45 -8.76 1.69 -4.14
N PRO A 46 -8.88 1.95 -5.47
CA PRO A 46 -9.91 2.87 -5.95
C PRO A 46 -11.31 2.31 -5.81
N THR A 47 -11.57 1.07 -6.19
CA THR A 47 -12.93 0.53 -6.28
C THR A 47 -12.96 -1.00 -6.30
N LYS A 48 -14.10 -1.57 -5.96
CA LYS A 48 -14.41 -3.00 -6.18
C LYS A 48 -15.18 -3.24 -7.48
N SER A 49 -15.56 -2.21 -8.21
CA SER A 49 -16.29 -2.36 -9.47
C SER A 49 -15.47 -2.99 -10.60
N ALA A 50 -14.13 -2.89 -10.50
CA ALA A 50 -13.20 -3.57 -11.39
C ALA A 50 -12.50 -4.71 -10.67
N GLU A 51 -12.68 -5.94 -11.15
CA GLU A 51 -12.14 -7.19 -10.57
C GLU A 51 -10.63 -7.14 -10.35
N ARG A 52 -9.90 -6.44 -11.23
CA ARG A 52 -8.47 -6.22 -11.10
C ARG A 52 -8.07 -5.64 -9.75
N TRP A 53 -8.76 -4.60 -9.27
CA TRP A 53 -8.40 -3.96 -8.00
C TRP A 53 -8.63 -4.87 -6.79
N ILE A 54 -9.64 -5.76 -6.90
CA ILE A 54 -9.86 -6.79 -5.88
C ILE A 54 -8.72 -7.80 -5.88
N ALA A 55 -8.31 -8.27 -7.07
CA ALA A 55 -7.22 -9.23 -7.21
C ALA A 55 -5.89 -8.65 -6.74
N ASP A 56 -5.55 -7.42 -7.16
CA ASP A 56 -4.32 -6.73 -6.76
C ASP A 56 -4.28 -6.51 -5.24
N GLY A 57 -5.36 -5.98 -4.65
CA GLY A 57 -5.45 -5.73 -3.22
C GLY A 57 -5.32 -7.00 -2.38
N ASN A 58 -6.04 -8.06 -2.75
CA ASN A 58 -5.96 -9.34 -2.04
C ASN A 58 -4.57 -9.97 -2.16
N ASN A 59 -3.96 -9.92 -3.35
CA ASN A 59 -2.61 -10.45 -3.54
C ASN A 59 -1.57 -9.69 -2.69
N MET A 60 -1.69 -8.36 -2.57
CA MET A 60 -0.83 -7.57 -1.68
C MET A 60 -1.00 -8.00 -0.22
N VAL A 61 -2.24 -8.17 0.25
CA VAL A 61 -2.53 -8.65 1.60
C VAL A 61 -1.87 -10.00 1.82
N ASP A 62 -2.13 -10.95 0.95
CA ASP A 62 -1.62 -12.32 1.07
C ASP A 62 -0.08 -12.37 1.13
N GLU A 63 0.59 -11.60 0.27
CA GLU A 63 2.06 -11.58 0.23
C GLU A 63 2.67 -10.84 1.43
N LEU A 64 2.09 -9.71 1.83
CA LEU A 64 2.57 -8.96 2.99
C LEU A 64 2.37 -9.74 4.30
N GLU A 65 1.23 -10.41 4.47
CA GLU A 65 0.96 -11.24 5.66
C GLU A 65 1.88 -12.47 5.73
N LYS A 66 2.17 -13.12 4.59
CA LYS A 66 3.19 -14.19 4.53
C LYS A 66 4.57 -13.69 4.95
N LEU A 67 4.88 -12.42 4.67
CA LEU A 67 6.12 -11.78 5.08
C LEU A 67 6.12 -11.33 6.54
N GLY A 68 4.99 -11.37 7.24
CA GLY A 68 4.84 -11.02 8.66
C GLY A 68 4.45 -9.56 8.91
N TYR A 69 3.92 -8.86 7.91
CA TYR A 69 3.32 -7.54 8.09
C TYR A 69 1.84 -7.66 8.47
N LYS A 70 1.32 -6.67 9.18
CA LYS A 70 -0.13 -6.43 9.29
C LYS A 70 -0.60 -5.63 8.09
N THR A 71 -1.86 -5.79 7.71
CA THR A 71 -2.46 -5.09 6.58
C THR A 71 -3.81 -4.46 6.93
N ASP A 72 -4.14 -3.34 6.29
CA ASP A 72 -5.47 -2.74 6.28
C ASP A 72 -5.83 -2.36 4.83
N LEU A 73 -6.66 -3.18 4.19
CA LEU A 73 -7.08 -3.00 2.81
C LEU A 73 -8.45 -2.32 2.74
N GLN A 74 -8.52 -1.17 2.07
CA GLN A 74 -9.73 -0.38 1.89
C GLN A 74 -9.96 -0.04 0.41
N TYR A 75 -11.22 0.18 0.04
CA TYR A 75 -11.64 0.56 -1.31
C TYR A 75 -12.47 1.84 -1.26
N GLY A 76 -12.08 2.86 -2.02
CA GLY A 76 -12.72 4.17 -2.04
C GLY A 76 -14.06 4.23 -2.78
N GLU A 77 -14.42 3.16 -3.52
CA GLU A 77 -15.65 3.04 -4.31
C GLU A 77 -15.83 4.21 -5.29
N ASP A 78 -14.75 4.54 -5.99
CA ASP A 78 -14.68 5.64 -6.97
C ASP A 78 -15.06 7.02 -6.40
N LYS A 79 -14.95 7.19 -5.07
CA LYS A 79 -15.20 8.46 -4.37
C LYS A 79 -13.94 8.94 -3.68
N VAL A 80 -13.42 10.08 -4.12
CA VAL A 80 -12.19 10.68 -3.60
C VAL A 80 -12.29 10.93 -2.09
N GLU A 81 -13.43 11.48 -1.64
CA GLU A 81 -13.66 11.77 -0.22
C GLU A 81 -13.62 10.51 0.66
N ASN A 82 -14.09 9.37 0.14
CA ASN A 82 -13.99 8.10 0.85
C ASN A 82 -12.54 7.65 0.96
N GLN A 83 -11.76 7.75 -0.12
CA GLN A 83 -10.37 7.35 -0.14
C GLN A 83 -9.53 8.23 0.82
N VAL A 84 -9.74 9.55 0.80
CA VAL A 84 -9.10 10.47 1.75
C VAL A 84 -9.39 10.06 3.20
N ALA A 85 -10.68 9.87 3.55
CA ALA A 85 -11.07 9.48 4.90
C ALA A 85 -10.49 8.12 5.33
N GLN A 86 -10.41 7.15 4.40
CA GLN A 86 -9.80 5.84 4.65
C GLN A 86 -8.30 5.96 4.92
N ILE A 87 -7.57 6.77 4.15
CA ILE A 87 -6.14 7.01 4.35
C ILE A 87 -5.92 7.72 5.70
N GLU A 88 -6.72 8.74 6.06
CA GLU A 88 -6.66 9.40 7.37
C GLU A 88 -6.89 8.42 8.52
N ASN A 89 -7.83 7.48 8.35
CA ASN A 89 -8.07 6.42 9.34
C ASN A 89 -6.87 5.46 9.46
N MET A 90 -6.20 5.11 8.36
CA MET A 90 -4.99 4.28 8.36
C MET A 90 -3.84 4.99 9.09
N ILE A 91 -3.64 6.29 8.82
CA ILE A 91 -2.66 7.12 9.54
C ILE A 91 -2.95 7.10 11.05
N THR A 92 -4.22 7.32 11.42
CA THR A 92 -4.65 7.30 12.84
C THR A 92 -4.44 5.94 13.50
N LYS A 93 -4.55 4.83 12.76
CA LYS A 93 -4.27 3.47 13.24
C LYS A 93 -2.78 3.19 13.40
N GLY A 94 -1.91 4.08 12.92
CA GLY A 94 -0.46 3.95 13.02
C GLY A 94 0.11 2.98 12.00
N VAL A 95 -0.28 3.08 10.75
CA VAL A 95 0.41 2.35 9.67
C VAL A 95 1.81 2.92 9.47
N ASP A 96 2.76 2.07 9.13
CA ASP A 96 4.15 2.48 8.83
C ASP A 96 4.34 2.81 7.35
N THR A 97 3.46 2.26 6.50
CA THR A 97 3.54 2.43 5.04
C THR A 97 2.13 2.48 4.47
N LEU A 98 1.93 3.36 3.50
CA LEU A 98 0.73 3.45 2.68
C LEU A 98 1.04 3.03 1.25
N VAL A 99 0.24 2.10 0.70
CA VAL A 99 0.21 1.75 -0.73
C VAL A 99 -1.08 2.30 -1.30
N ILE A 100 -1.00 3.23 -2.23
CA ILE A 100 -2.15 3.98 -2.72
C ILE A 100 -2.27 3.85 -4.23
N ALA A 101 -3.35 3.23 -4.70
CA ALA A 101 -3.85 3.35 -6.06
C ALA A 101 -4.93 4.44 -6.07
N SER A 102 -4.59 5.64 -6.48
CA SER A 102 -5.47 6.81 -6.34
C SER A 102 -6.69 6.74 -7.24
N ILE A 103 -7.81 7.28 -6.77
CA ILE A 103 -8.98 7.57 -7.59
C ILE A 103 -8.67 8.79 -8.45
N ASP A 104 -8.23 9.88 -7.81
CA ASP A 104 -7.70 11.08 -8.44
C ASP A 104 -6.31 11.37 -7.86
N GLY A 105 -5.28 11.32 -8.73
CA GLY A 105 -3.88 11.50 -8.31
C GLY A 105 -3.57 12.90 -7.78
N SER A 106 -4.38 13.90 -8.10
CA SER A 106 -4.17 15.29 -7.68
C SER A 106 -4.90 15.68 -6.39
N ALA A 107 -5.81 14.84 -5.91
CA ALA A 107 -6.71 15.17 -4.81
C ALA A 107 -6.20 14.74 -3.42
N LEU A 108 -5.03 14.11 -3.34
CA LEU A 108 -4.53 13.51 -2.10
C LEU A 108 -3.44 14.32 -1.40
N THR A 109 -3.09 15.51 -1.89
CA THR A 109 -1.93 16.30 -1.42
C THR A 109 -1.92 16.50 0.10
N ASP A 110 -3.05 16.91 0.68
CA ASP A 110 -3.14 17.23 2.13
C ASP A 110 -2.99 15.97 3.00
N VAL A 111 -3.54 14.83 2.58
CA VAL A 111 -3.41 13.59 3.34
C VAL A 111 -2.03 12.96 3.20
N LEU A 112 -1.34 13.20 2.07
CA LEU A 112 0.06 12.79 1.89
C LEU A 112 1.00 13.61 2.78
N GLU A 113 0.75 14.92 2.94
CA GLU A 113 1.48 15.75 3.91
C GLU A 113 1.28 15.26 5.34
N LYS A 114 0.05 14.88 5.71
CA LYS A 114 -0.23 14.27 7.03
C LYS A 114 0.55 12.98 7.23
N ALA A 115 0.59 12.10 6.24
CA ALA A 115 1.36 10.85 6.30
C ALA A 115 2.86 11.14 6.49
N HIS A 116 3.40 12.10 5.76
CA HIS A 116 4.79 12.51 5.88
C HIS A 116 5.13 13.04 7.28
N ASN A 117 4.24 13.86 7.87
CA ASN A 117 4.43 14.42 9.22
C ASN A 117 4.41 13.34 10.32
N GLU A 118 3.87 12.17 10.04
CA GLU A 118 3.88 10.97 10.92
C GLU A 118 4.95 9.95 10.51
N ASP A 119 5.93 10.34 9.68
CA ASP A 119 7.02 9.49 9.17
C ASP A 119 6.55 8.25 8.39
N ILE A 120 5.32 8.24 7.87
CA ILE A 120 4.73 7.14 7.10
C ILE A 120 5.25 7.16 5.67
N LYS A 121 5.74 6.03 5.17
CA LYS A 121 6.20 5.88 3.80
C LYS A 121 5.04 5.73 2.83
N VAL A 122 5.13 6.40 1.68
CA VAL A 122 4.10 6.40 0.66
C VAL A 122 4.59 5.76 -0.64
N ILE A 123 3.85 4.74 -1.09
CA ILE A 123 4.06 4.07 -2.37
C ILE A 123 2.85 4.36 -3.26
N ALA A 124 3.06 5.11 -4.34
CA ALA A 124 2.08 5.21 -5.41
C ALA A 124 2.06 3.88 -6.19
N TYR A 125 0.91 3.24 -6.27
CA TYR A 125 0.72 1.98 -6.97
C TYR A 125 -0.11 2.17 -8.24
N ASP A 126 0.41 1.73 -9.37
CA ASP A 126 -0.20 1.84 -10.70
C ASP A 126 -0.42 3.30 -11.14
N ARG A 127 -1.19 4.07 -10.40
CA ARG A 127 -1.56 5.46 -10.70
C ARG A 127 -0.65 6.45 -9.98
N LEU A 128 -0.16 7.43 -10.71
CA LEU A 128 0.74 8.46 -10.19
C LEU A 128 0.01 9.36 -9.20
N LEU A 129 0.61 9.56 -8.03
CA LEU A 129 0.22 10.62 -7.09
C LEU A 129 0.91 11.92 -7.50
N MET A 130 0.13 12.95 -7.80
CA MET A 130 0.60 14.22 -8.36
C MET A 130 0.57 15.34 -7.34
N ASN A 131 1.29 16.43 -7.65
CA ASN A 131 1.28 17.67 -6.86
C ASN A 131 1.75 17.50 -5.41
N SER A 132 2.55 16.47 -5.11
CA SER A 132 3.10 16.22 -3.79
C SER A 132 4.55 15.73 -3.90
N GLU A 133 5.40 16.23 -3.03
CA GLU A 133 6.78 15.75 -2.87
C GLU A 133 6.89 14.58 -1.86
N TYR A 134 5.78 14.20 -1.23
CA TYR A 134 5.72 13.22 -0.16
C TYR A 134 5.38 11.80 -0.66
N VAL A 135 5.83 11.46 -1.87
CA VAL A 135 5.73 10.12 -2.45
C VAL A 135 7.14 9.52 -2.48
N ASP A 136 7.37 8.47 -1.69
CA ASP A 136 8.69 7.85 -1.58
C ASP A 136 8.99 6.89 -2.76
N TYR A 137 7.98 6.17 -3.24
CA TYR A 137 8.12 5.18 -4.30
C TYR A 137 6.94 5.19 -5.26
N TYR A 138 7.21 4.79 -6.51
CA TYR A 138 6.19 4.61 -7.53
C TYR A 138 6.38 3.25 -8.21
N ALA A 139 5.37 2.38 -8.09
CA ALA A 139 5.33 1.06 -8.70
C ALA A 139 4.29 1.05 -9.82
N THR A 140 4.75 1.03 -11.06
CA THR A 140 3.91 1.06 -12.26
C THR A 140 4.64 0.38 -13.44
N PHE A 141 4.08 0.49 -14.62
CA PHE A 141 4.67 0.05 -15.88
C PHE A 141 4.80 1.23 -16.86
N ASP A 142 5.44 1.00 -18.01
CA ASP A 142 5.60 2.02 -19.04
C ASP A 142 4.29 2.25 -19.80
N ASN A 143 3.43 3.12 -19.26
CA ASN A 143 2.13 3.46 -19.85
C ASN A 143 2.27 4.11 -21.24
N PHE A 144 3.33 4.91 -21.47
CA PHE A 144 3.60 5.49 -22.78
C PHE A 144 3.97 4.40 -23.79
N GLY A 145 4.86 3.51 -23.41
CA GLY A 145 5.26 2.36 -24.23
C GLY A 145 4.09 1.43 -24.58
N VAL A 146 3.14 1.25 -23.66
CA VAL A 146 1.89 0.51 -23.95
C VAL A 146 1.12 1.20 -25.08
N GLY A 147 0.94 2.52 -25.02
CA GLY A 147 0.29 3.28 -26.09
C GLY A 147 1.00 3.16 -27.44
N VAL A 148 2.33 3.25 -27.43
CA VAL A 148 3.16 3.05 -28.64
C VAL A 148 2.96 1.66 -29.22
N LEU A 149 2.99 0.61 -28.38
CA LEU A 149 2.80 -0.78 -28.84
C LEU A 149 1.43 -1.01 -29.46
N GLN A 150 0.37 -0.47 -28.85
CA GLN A 150 -1.00 -0.55 -29.36
C GLN A 150 -1.12 0.09 -30.74
N ALA A 151 -0.64 1.32 -30.88
CA ALA A 151 -0.72 2.06 -32.13
C ALA A 151 0.16 1.45 -33.23
N SER A 152 1.38 1.04 -32.92
CA SER A 152 2.29 0.39 -33.86
C SER A 152 1.70 -0.93 -34.40
N TYR A 153 1.03 -1.71 -33.55
CA TYR A 153 0.35 -2.90 -33.99
C TYR A 153 -0.77 -2.60 -35.01
N ILE A 154 -1.58 -1.56 -34.73
CA ILE A 154 -2.65 -1.12 -35.65
C ILE A 154 -2.05 -0.62 -36.97
N GLU A 155 -1.01 0.21 -36.88
CA GLU A 155 -0.30 0.77 -38.04
C GLU A 155 0.22 -0.34 -38.97
N ASP A 156 0.88 -1.34 -38.40
CA ASP A 156 1.39 -2.49 -39.13
C ASP A 156 0.25 -3.31 -39.77
N LYS A 157 -0.79 -3.63 -39.01
CA LYS A 157 -1.91 -4.46 -39.49
C LYS A 157 -2.72 -3.80 -40.58
N LEU A 158 -2.88 -2.49 -40.50
CA LEU A 158 -3.58 -1.72 -41.54
C LEU A 158 -2.67 -1.33 -42.73
N GLY A 159 -1.35 -1.45 -42.56
CA GLY A 159 -0.38 -1.07 -43.58
C GLY A 159 -0.33 0.46 -43.81
N LEU A 160 -0.47 1.24 -42.75
CA LEU A 160 -0.50 2.70 -42.84
C LEU A 160 0.82 3.26 -43.37
N LYS A 161 1.96 2.69 -42.98
CA LYS A 161 3.29 3.05 -43.50
C LYS A 161 3.45 2.77 -44.98
N ASP A 162 2.68 1.83 -45.51
CA ASP A 162 2.67 1.49 -46.94
C ASP A 162 1.68 2.38 -47.73
N GLY A 163 1.10 3.38 -47.10
CA GLY A 163 0.13 4.29 -47.71
C GLY A 163 -1.25 3.70 -47.94
N LYS A 164 -1.57 2.58 -47.27
CA LYS A 164 -2.94 2.04 -47.31
C LYS A 164 -3.90 2.91 -46.52
N GLY A 165 -5.10 3.04 -47.05
CA GLY A 165 -6.15 3.85 -46.41
C GLY A 165 -6.98 4.61 -47.45
N PRO A 166 -7.83 5.55 -47.00
CA PRO A 166 -7.96 6.03 -45.60
C PRO A 166 -8.71 5.03 -44.72
N PHE A 167 -8.40 5.06 -43.39
CA PHE A 167 -9.11 4.31 -42.33
C PHE A 167 -9.63 5.30 -41.27
N ASN A 168 -10.78 4.99 -40.70
CA ASN A 168 -11.29 5.67 -39.54
C ASN A 168 -10.83 4.90 -38.29
N ILE A 169 -10.11 5.56 -37.41
CA ILE A 169 -9.62 4.99 -36.15
C ILE A 169 -10.24 5.80 -35.01
N GLU A 170 -10.91 5.11 -34.07
CA GLU A 170 -11.48 5.71 -32.89
C GLU A 170 -10.65 5.29 -31.65
N LEU A 171 -10.36 6.26 -30.77
CA LEU A 171 -9.63 6.02 -29.54
C LEU A 171 -10.56 6.12 -28.35
N PHE A 172 -10.64 5.04 -27.57
CA PHE A 172 -11.39 4.98 -26.34
C PHE A 172 -10.39 5.13 -25.18
N GLY A 173 -10.41 6.28 -24.52
CA GLY A 173 -9.54 6.59 -23.39
C GLY A 173 -10.13 6.12 -22.05
N GLY A 174 -9.29 6.07 -21.02
CA GLY A 174 -9.71 5.90 -19.62
C GLY A 174 -10.27 7.20 -19.02
N SER A 175 -10.54 7.15 -17.71
CA SER A 175 -11.02 8.33 -16.97
C SER A 175 -10.00 9.47 -17.03
N PRO A 176 -10.44 10.74 -17.18
CA PRO A 176 -9.55 11.90 -17.14
C PRO A 176 -8.86 12.11 -15.79
N ASP A 177 -9.38 11.52 -14.71
CA ASP A 177 -8.81 11.56 -13.36
C ASP A 177 -7.62 10.60 -13.21
N ASP A 178 -7.47 9.67 -14.17
CA ASP A 178 -6.36 8.72 -14.21
C ASP A 178 -5.28 9.22 -15.19
N ASN A 179 -4.15 9.66 -14.64
CA ASN A 179 -3.03 10.17 -15.44
C ASN A 179 -2.47 9.13 -16.43
N ASN A 180 -2.65 7.83 -16.16
CA ASN A 180 -2.25 6.76 -17.08
C ASN A 180 -3.03 6.84 -18.40
N ALA A 181 -4.28 7.27 -18.39
CA ALA A 181 -5.09 7.44 -19.59
C ALA A 181 -4.44 8.47 -20.54
N LEU A 182 -3.98 9.59 -20.00
CA LEU A 182 -3.30 10.64 -20.78
C LEU A 182 -1.93 10.16 -21.31
N ILE A 183 -1.14 9.48 -20.46
CA ILE A 183 0.17 8.98 -20.84
C ILE A 183 0.04 7.94 -21.96
N ASN A 184 -0.90 7.00 -21.84
CA ASN A 184 -1.19 6.00 -22.86
C ASN A 184 -1.65 6.64 -24.17
N TYR A 185 -2.58 7.60 -24.11
CA TYR A 185 -3.05 8.37 -25.24
C TYR A 185 -1.88 9.07 -25.98
N ASN A 186 -0.99 9.71 -25.25
CA ASN A 186 0.19 10.38 -25.85
C ASN A 186 1.10 9.35 -26.53
N GLY A 187 1.25 8.14 -25.99
CA GLY A 187 1.95 7.05 -26.63
C GLY A 187 1.32 6.65 -27.98
N VAL A 188 -0.01 6.50 -28.01
CA VAL A 188 -0.76 6.21 -29.24
C VAL A 188 -0.56 7.33 -30.28
N MET A 189 -0.76 8.59 -29.87
CA MET A 189 -0.66 9.73 -30.77
C MET A 189 0.75 9.96 -31.29
N SER A 190 1.80 9.58 -30.56
CA SER A 190 3.19 9.67 -31.02
C SER A 190 3.46 8.80 -32.25
N VAL A 191 2.67 7.76 -32.46
CA VAL A 191 2.74 6.90 -33.66
C VAL A 191 1.84 7.45 -34.77
N PHE A 192 0.60 7.79 -34.50
CA PHE A 192 -0.36 8.18 -35.55
C PHE A 192 -0.19 9.60 -36.06
N GLN A 193 0.60 10.45 -35.42
CA GLN A 193 0.89 11.84 -35.85
C GLN A 193 2.25 11.99 -36.57
N GLN A 194 2.92 10.91 -36.92
CA GLN A 194 4.19 10.92 -37.64
C GLN A 194 4.03 11.19 -39.13
#